data_011115dd6581185f62b4520ebee6eb4c
#
_entry.id   011115dd6581185f62b4520ebee6eb4c
#
_cell.length_a   1.000
_cell.length_b   1.000
_cell.length_c   1.000
_cell.angle_alpha   90.00
_cell.angle_beta   90.00
_cell.angle_gamma   90.00
#
_symmetry.space_group_name_H-M   'P 1'
#
loop_
_entity.id
_entity.type
_entity.pdbx_description
1 polymer ?
#
loop_
_entity_poly.entity_id
_entity_poly.type
_entity_poly.pdbx_seq_one_letter_code
_entity_poly.pdbx_strand_id
1 'polypeptide(L)'
;MIHPSISLIISTYDRPGALTKVLTGVAGQVVQPLEVMLADDGSAGLTRSVVDKLTRDLSLSLRHLWHKNLGFRKTIILNEAIQQARGEYIVLLDGDCVPHRKFIRDHQELAESGYWVQGRRSFLTEQFSPSFQPLRNRFLTCWLRARASGLFKGIRWPWPIVYRDQTQRGIVGCNMGVWREDLILINGFDEEYEGWGLEDSDLGNRLYNLGRPRKFVYGRAIVHHLNHRETSRTELSANHDRLQATLESGRVRCQSGLSTHQPIS
;
A
#
# COMPACT_ATOMS: atom_id res chain seq x y z
N MET A 1 -14.70 6.94 20.43
CA MET A 1 -14.85 6.08 19.24
C MET A 1 -13.77 5.02 19.31
N ILE A 2 -14.14 3.76 19.15
CA ILE A 2 -13.18 2.65 19.07
C ILE A 2 -12.57 2.71 17.68
N HIS A 3 -11.25 2.83 17.60
CA HIS A 3 -10.54 2.81 16.33
C HIS A 3 -10.26 1.35 15.93
N PRO A 4 -10.34 1.01 14.63
CA PRO A 4 -10.08 -0.35 14.20
C PRO A 4 -8.61 -0.76 14.40
N SER A 5 -8.40 -2.04 14.64
CA SER A 5 -7.08 -2.64 14.60
C SER A 5 -6.55 -2.68 13.15
N ILE A 6 -5.29 -2.25 12.93
CA ILE A 6 -4.71 -2.17 11.59
C ILE A 6 -3.65 -3.25 11.38
N SER A 7 -3.81 -4.05 10.32
CA SER A 7 -2.72 -4.79 9.70
C SER A 7 -2.10 -3.94 8.58
N LEU A 8 -0.81 -3.61 8.70
CA LEU A 8 -0.07 -2.90 7.66
C LEU A 8 0.61 -3.93 6.75
N ILE A 9 0.21 -3.99 5.48
CA ILE A 9 0.81 -4.87 4.47
C ILE A 9 1.71 -4.03 3.55
N ILE A 10 2.99 -4.39 3.49
CA ILE A 10 4.01 -3.69 2.69
C ILE A 10 4.47 -4.62 1.57
N SER A 11 4.24 -4.23 0.30
CA SER A 11 4.77 -4.98 -0.84
C SER A 11 6.21 -4.60 -1.13
N THR A 12 7.08 -5.57 -1.41
CA THR A 12 8.48 -5.30 -1.77
C THR A 12 9.02 -6.29 -2.81
N TYR A 13 10.02 -5.84 -3.56
CA TYR A 13 10.83 -6.67 -4.46
C TYR A 13 12.20 -6.02 -4.67
N ASP A 14 13.28 -6.70 -4.27
CA ASP A 14 14.70 -6.36 -4.52
C ASP A 14 15.09 -4.88 -4.31
N ARG A 15 14.52 -4.22 -3.29
CA ARG A 15 14.84 -2.83 -2.91
C ARG A 15 15.17 -2.68 -1.43
N PRO A 16 16.21 -3.34 -0.92
CA PRO A 16 16.52 -3.35 0.51
C PRO A 16 16.78 -1.94 1.09
N GLY A 17 17.39 -1.04 0.32
CA GLY A 17 17.64 0.35 0.75
C GLY A 17 16.35 1.18 0.89
N ALA A 18 15.38 1.03 0.01
CA ALA A 18 14.07 1.67 0.10
C ALA A 18 13.28 1.08 1.27
N LEU A 19 13.23 -0.24 1.37
CA LEU A 19 12.56 -0.97 2.44
C LEU A 19 13.09 -0.56 3.81
N THR A 20 14.40 -0.38 3.97
CA THR A 20 15.00 0.14 5.22
C THR A 20 14.36 1.46 5.63
N LYS A 21 14.16 2.40 4.71
CA LYS A 21 13.55 3.69 5.01
C LYS A 21 12.07 3.56 5.35
N VAL A 22 11.34 2.69 4.64
CA VAL A 22 9.93 2.44 4.91
C VAL A 22 9.76 1.85 6.31
N LEU A 23 10.49 0.77 6.66
CA LEU A 23 10.41 0.13 7.98
C LEU A 23 10.86 1.08 9.11
N THR A 24 11.88 1.92 8.89
CA THR A 24 12.24 2.98 9.82
C THR A 24 11.09 3.96 10.03
N GLY A 25 10.40 4.36 8.97
CA GLY A 25 9.20 5.22 9.05
C GLY A 25 8.04 4.55 9.78
N VAL A 26 7.88 3.23 9.64
CA VAL A 26 6.88 2.44 10.36
C VAL A 26 7.22 2.35 11.84
N ALA A 27 8.46 2.07 12.20
CA ALA A 27 8.90 2.05 13.60
C ALA A 27 8.68 3.40 14.30
N GLY A 28 8.80 4.52 13.56
CA GLY A 28 8.58 5.87 14.05
C GLY A 28 7.12 6.33 14.10
N GLN A 29 6.13 5.44 13.91
CA GLN A 29 4.71 5.80 14.00
C GLN A 29 4.31 6.18 15.42
N VAL A 30 3.45 7.21 15.56
CA VAL A 30 2.91 7.63 16.88
C VAL A 30 1.86 6.66 17.43
N VAL A 31 1.28 5.85 16.56
CA VAL A 31 0.43 4.71 16.90
C VAL A 31 0.97 3.54 16.07
N GLN A 32 1.32 2.46 16.72
CA GLN A 32 1.79 1.27 16.02
C GLN A 32 0.61 0.49 15.41
N PRO A 33 0.78 -0.12 14.22
CA PRO A 33 -0.22 -1.08 13.73
C PRO A 33 -0.24 -2.32 14.63
N LEU A 34 -1.33 -3.08 14.58
CA LEU A 34 -1.43 -4.38 15.26
C LEU A 34 -0.32 -5.32 14.83
N GLU A 35 0.01 -5.31 13.55
CA GLU A 35 1.08 -6.09 12.93
C GLU A 35 1.57 -5.43 11.65
N VAL A 36 2.79 -5.76 11.27
CA VAL A 36 3.38 -5.41 9.97
C VAL A 36 3.62 -6.71 9.20
N MET A 37 3.09 -6.80 8.00
CA MET A 37 3.28 -7.93 7.10
C MET A 37 4.06 -7.47 5.88
N LEU A 38 5.20 -8.06 5.63
CA LEU A 38 5.99 -7.81 4.45
C LEU A 38 5.65 -8.85 3.39
N ALA A 39 4.98 -8.41 2.34
CA ALA A 39 4.64 -9.19 1.16
C ALA A 39 5.78 -9.06 0.13
N ASP A 40 6.68 -10.03 0.12
CA ASP A 40 7.91 -10.01 -0.67
C ASP A 40 7.76 -10.89 -1.92
N ASP A 41 7.72 -10.27 -3.08
CA ASP A 41 7.51 -10.91 -4.40
C ASP A 41 8.77 -11.62 -4.92
N GLY A 42 9.47 -12.34 -4.06
CA GLY A 42 10.60 -13.18 -4.43
C GLY A 42 11.95 -12.47 -4.47
N SER A 43 12.17 -11.51 -3.57
CA SER A 43 13.47 -10.83 -3.45
C SER A 43 14.63 -11.78 -3.17
N ALA A 44 15.83 -11.38 -3.61
CA ALA A 44 17.07 -12.09 -3.32
C ALA A 44 17.51 -11.95 -1.86
N GLY A 45 18.49 -12.77 -1.43
CA GLY A 45 18.91 -12.94 -0.04
C GLY A 45 19.33 -11.66 0.70
N LEU A 46 19.75 -10.60 -0.01
CA LEU A 46 20.09 -9.31 0.61
C LEU A 46 18.87 -8.65 1.28
N THR A 47 17.71 -8.71 0.63
CA THR A 47 16.46 -8.17 1.21
C THR A 47 16.12 -8.90 2.51
N ARG A 48 16.20 -10.23 2.53
CA ARG A 48 15.96 -11.04 3.73
C ARG A 48 16.90 -10.67 4.88
N SER A 49 18.20 -10.54 4.60
CA SER A 49 19.18 -10.15 5.61
C SER A 49 18.90 -8.78 6.23
N VAL A 50 18.45 -7.82 5.40
CA VAL A 50 18.03 -6.49 5.85
C VAL A 50 16.78 -6.57 6.71
N VAL A 51 15.78 -7.36 6.32
CA VAL A 51 14.54 -7.57 7.09
C VAL A 51 14.84 -8.15 8.45
N ASP A 52 15.64 -9.23 8.53
CA ASP A 52 16.02 -9.88 9.78
C ASP A 52 16.75 -8.92 10.74
N LYS A 53 17.63 -8.08 10.20
CA LYS A 53 18.33 -7.04 10.97
C LYS A 53 17.34 -6.00 11.49
N LEU A 54 16.51 -5.42 10.63
CA LEU A 54 15.60 -4.34 11.00
C LEU A 54 14.50 -4.80 11.97
N THR A 55 14.04 -6.04 11.87
CA THR A 55 13.07 -6.62 12.81
C THR A 55 13.63 -6.61 14.23
N ARG A 56 14.91 -6.99 14.39
CA ARG A 56 15.59 -6.93 15.69
C ARG A 56 15.85 -5.49 16.14
N ASP A 57 16.44 -4.67 15.28
CA ASP A 57 16.92 -3.32 15.63
C ASP A 57 15.77 -2.36 15.95
N LEU A 58 14.62 -2.52 15.30
CA LEU A 58 13.46 -1.63 15.42
C LEU A 58 12.34 -2.19 16.31
N SER A 59 12.51 -3.41 16.84
CA SER A 59 11.50 -4.11 17.67
C SER A 59 10.10 -4.12 17.03
N LEU A 60 10.05 -4.30 15.71
CA LEU A 60 8.79 -4.36 14.96
C LEU A 60 8.16 -5.76 15.05
N SER A 61 6.85 -5.83 15.30
CA SER A 61 6.06 -7.06 15.10
C SER A 61 5.88 -7.29 13.61
N LEU A 62 6.93 -7.77 12.94
CA LEU A 62 7.00 -7.94 11.50
C LEU A 62 6.98 -9.42 11.12
N ARG A 63 6.08 -9.78 10.20
CA ARG A 63 6.03 -11.10 9.55
C ARG A 63 6.48 -10.95 8.11
N HIS A 64 7.50 -11.70 7.71
CA HIS A 64 8.02 -11.72 6.35
C HIS A 64 7.41 -12.90 5.59
N LEU A 65 6.52 -12.60 4.66
CA LEU A 65 5.96 -13.54 3.70
C LEU A 65 6.78 -13.43 2.41
N TRP A 66 7.22 -14.54 1.91
CA TRP A 66 8.07 -14.61 0.73
C TRP A 66 7.72 -15.84 -0.11
N HIS A 67 7.68 -15.67 -1.42
CA HIS A 67 7.55 -16.77 -2.36
C HIS A 67 8.70 -16.75 -3.38
N LYS A 68 8.91 -17.88 -4.07
CA LYS A 68 9.94 -17.96 -5.11
C LYS A 68 9.63 -16.98 -6.25
N ASN A 69 10.66 -16.26 -6.71
CA ASN A 69 10.56 -15.41 -7.89
C ASN A 69 10.25 -16.25 -9.14
N LEU A 70 9.06 -16.06 -9.68
CA LEU A 70 8.59 -16.64 -10.95
C LEU A 70 8.00 -15.53 -11.85
N GLY A 71 8.60 -14.36 -11.86
CA GLY A 71 8.10 -13.14 -12.49
C GLY A 71 7.34 -12.24 -11.51
N PHE A 72 6.77 -11.15 -12.01
CA PHE A 72 6.04 -10.19 -11.20
C PHE A 72 4.66 -10.76 -10.81
N ARG A 73 4.53 -11.18 -9.56
CA ARG A 73 3.30 -11.79 -9.01
C ARG A 73 2.89 -11.15 -7.67
N LYS A 74 3.00 -9.84 -7.62
CA LYS A 74 2.67 -9.01 -6.45
C LYS A 74 1.27 -9.31 -5.90
N THR A 75 0.28 -9.59 -6.76
CA THR A 75 -1.09 -9.88 -6.37
C THR A 75 -1.21 -11.12 -5.50
N ILE A 76 -0.45 -12.18 -5.82
CA ILE A 76 -0.45 -13.46 -5.08
C ILE A 76 0.06 -13.24 -3.66
N ILE A 77 1.25 -12.65 -3.49
CA ILE A 77 1.81 -12.46 -2.15
C ILE A 77 1.03 -11.44 -1.31
N LEU A 78 0.37 -10.46 -1.95
CA LEU A 78 -0.57 -9.57 -1.27
C LEU A 78 -1.80 -10.33 -0.76
N ASN A 79 -2.36 -11.24 -1.55
CA ASN A 79 -3.49 -12.08 -1.14
C ASN A 79 -3.11 -13.02 0.02
N GLU A 80 -1.92 -13.64 -0.02
CA GLU A 80 -1.42 -14.41 1.11
C GLU A 80 -1.32 -13.57 2.39
N ALA A 81 -0.85 -12.33 2.27
CA ALA A 81 -0.78 -11.41 3.40
C ALA A 81 -2.17 -11.01 3.90
N ILE A 82 -3.11 -10.69 3.02
CA ILE A 82 -4.50 -10.34 3.37
C ILE A 82 -5.18 -11.50 4.10
N GLN A 83 -4.99 -12.74 3.64
CA GLN A 83 -5.57 -13.93 4.24
C GLN A 83 -5.08 -14.13 5.68
N GLN A 84 -3.80 -13.91 5.93
CA GLN A 84 -3.16 -14.10 7.24
C GLN A 84 -3.28 -12.88 8.16
N ALA A 85 -3.80 -11.75 7.67
CA ALA A 85 -3.96 -10.53 8.45
C ALA A 85 -5.04 -10.68 9.53
N ARG A 86 -4.74 -10.16 10.73
CA ARG A 86 -5.61 -10.23 11.91
C ARG A 86 -6.34 -8.94 12.21
N GLY A 87 -5.90 -7.82 11.62
CA GLY A 87 -6.54 -6.51 11.79
C GLY A 87 -7.88 -6.45 11.07
N GLU A 88 -8.80 -5.67 11.64
CA GLU A 88 -10.11 -5.39 11.06
C GLU A 88 -10.00 -4.51 9.80
N TYR A 89 -8.95 -3.69 9.76
CA TYR A 89 -8.68 -2.76 8.69
C TYR A 89 -7.27 -3.01 8.12
N ILE A 90 -7.18 -3.17 6.82
CA ILE A 90 -5.93 -3.43 6.12
C ILE A 90 -5.46 -2.15 5.46
N VAL A 91 -4.20 -1.79 5.70
CA VAL A 91 -3.53 -0.68 5.01
C VAL A 91 -2.45 -1.26 4.11
N LEU A 92 -2.59 -1.01 2.80
CA LEU A 92 -1.64 -1.39 1.77
C LEU A 92 -0.62 -0.26 1.56
N LEU A 93 0.65 -0.61 1.50
CA LEU A 93 1.77 0.31 1.34
C LEU A 93 2.83 -0.31 0.43
N ASP A 94 3.38 0.47 -0.51
CA ASP A 94 4.52 -0.01 -1.30
C ASP A 94 5.86 0.16 -0.54
N GLY A 95 6.81 -0.74 -0.76
CA GLY A 95 8.12 -0.79 -0.11
C GLY A 95 9.08 0.34 -0.49
N ASP A 96 8.61 1.33 -1.24
CA ASP A 96 9.30 2.58 -1.57
C ASP A 96 8.51 3.84 -1.14
N CYS A 97 7.42 3.65 -0.41
CA CYS A 97 6.55 4.70 0.11
C CYS A 97 6.75 4.88 1.61
N VAL A 98 7.56 5.85 2.00
CA VAL A 98 7.86 6.12 3.42
C VAL A 98 6.67 6.80 4.09
N PRO A 99 6.06 6.20 5.12
CA PRO A 99 4.87 6.77 5.76
C PRO A 99 5.22 7.98 6.65
N HIS A 100 4.36 8.99 6.64
CA HIS A 100 4.41 10.08 7.61
C HIS A 100 4.19 9.52 9.04
N ARG A 101 4.85 10.11 10.06
CA ARG A 101 4.81 9.63 11.46
C ARG A 101 3.41 9.43 12.09
N LYS A 102 2.37 9.99 11.50
CA LYS A 102 0.97 9.84 11.92
C LYS A 102 0.13 9.01 10.95
N PHE A 103 0.77 8.29 10.05
CA PHE A 103 0.11 7.57 8.96
C PHE A 103 -0.90 6.52 9.46
N ILE A 104 -0.49 5.68 10.40
CA ILE A 104 -1.38 4.66 10.99
C ILE A 104 -2.55 5.32 11.73
N ARG A 105 -2.28 6.32 12.56
CA ARG A 105 -3.31 7.10 13.25
C ARG A 105 -4.27 7.77 12.26
N ASP A 106 -3.74 8.35 11.18
CA ASP A 106 -4.59 9.00 10.16
C ASP A 106 -5.54 7.98 9.49
N HIS A 107 -5.06 6.75 9.18
CA HIS A 107 -5.91 5.69 8.66
C HIS A 107 -6.97 5.23 9.68
N GLN A 108 -6.63 5.12 10.97
CA GLN A 108 -7.61 4.81 12.02
C GLN A 108 -8.71 5.87 12.13
N GLU A 109 -8.34 7.16 12.10
CA GLU A 109 -9.28 8.28 12.17
C GLU A 109 -10.17 8.39 10.91
N LEU A 110 -9.69 7.94 9.76
CA LEU A 110 -10.37 8.00 8.46
C LEU A 110 -11.23 6.76 8.17
N ALA A 111 -10.95 5.63 8.82
CA ALA A 111 -11.70 4.40 8.65
C ALA A 111 -13.17 4.62 9.02
N GLU A 112 -14.06 4.33 8.07
CA GLU A 112 -15.51 4.43 8.20
C GLU A 112 -16.14 3.25 7.49
N SER A 113 -17.07 2.56 8.16
CA SER A 113 -17.76 1.41 7.55
C SER A 113 -18.48 1.82 6.27
N GLY A 114 -18.38 0.98 5.25
CA GLY A 114 -18.94 1.25 3.93
C GLY A 114 -18.06 2.10 3.00
N TYR A 115 -16.85 2.48 3.44
CA TYR A 115 -15.89 3.25 2.63
C TYR A 115 -14.49 2.63 2.67
N TRP A 116 -13.74 2.86 1.60
CA TRP A 116 -12.30 2.65 1.60
C TRP A 116 -11.54 3.98 1.45
N VAL A 117 -10.30 4.04 1.90
CA VAL A 117 -9.48 5.26 1.96
C VAL A 117 -8.36 5.21 0.94
N GLN A 118 -8.24 6.28 0.13
CA GLN A 118 -7.10 6.53 -0.72
C GLN A 118 -6.32 7.73 -0.18
N GLY A 119 -5.17 7.48 0.41
CA GLY A 119 -4.25 8.53 0.81
C GLY A 119 -3.43 9.10 -0.35
N ARG A 120 -2.58 10.07 -0.04
CA ARG A 120 -1.76 10.77 -1.05
C ARG A 120 -0.29 10.38 -0.95
N ARG A 121 0.38 10.48 -2.10
CA ARG A 121 1.84 10.36 -2.18
C ARG A 121 2.46 11.65 -2.70
N SER A 122 3.56 12.08 -2.08
CA SER A 122 4.46 13.10 -2.61
C SER A 122 5.71 12.43 -3.15
N PHE A 123 6.26 12.94 -4.24
CA PHE A 123 7.44 12.36 -4.86
C PHE A 123 8.69 13.09 -4.39
N LEU A 124 9.68 12.35 -3.90
CA LEU A 124 11.01 12.88 -3.63
C LEU A 124 11.82 12.93 -4.92
N THR A 125 12.70 13.92 -5.06
CA THR A 125 13.59 14.00 -6.22
C THR A 125 14.61 12.87 -6.22
N GLU A 126 15.13 12.52 -7.39
CA GLU A 126 16.17 11.50 -7.55
C GLU A 126 17.41 11.79 -6.69
N GLN A 127 17.85 13.04 -6.70
CA GLN A 127 19.03 13.46 -5.94
C GLN A 127 18.82 13.39 -4.41
N PHE A 128 17.60 13.56 -3.93
CA PHE A 128 17.31 13.58 -2.50
C PHE A 128 16.88 12.23 -1.93
N SER A 129 16.25 11.38 -2.71
CA SER A 129 15.75 10.06 -2.25
C SER A 129 16.81 9.23 -1.51
N PRO A 130 18.08 9.14 -1.97
CA PRO A 130 19.12 8.38 -1.26
C PRO A 130 19.43 8.93 0.14
N SER A 131 19.44 10.26 0.32
CA SER A 131 19.76 10.93 1.57
C SER A 131 18.56 11.16 2.50
N PHE A 132 17.35 10.84 2.06
CA PHE A 132 16.13 11.03 2.84
C PHE A 132 16.14 10.18 4.12
N GLN A 133 15.91 10.82 5.27
CA GLN A 133 15.86 10.20 6.59
C GLN A 133 14.45 10.35 7.18
N PRO A 134 13.66 9.27 7.32
CA PRO A 134 12.25 9.31 7.67
C PRO A 134 11.91 10.08 8.93
N LEU A 135 12.72 9.96 9.97
CA LEU A 135 12.46 10.56 11.27
C LEU A 135 13.06 11.97 11.44
N ARG A 136 13.97 12.38 10.57
CA ARG A 136 14.70 13.67 10.66
C ARG A 136 14.22 14.70 9.66
N ASN A 137 13.81 14.29 8.46
CA ASN A 137 13.39 15.20 7.42
C ASN A 137 11.92 15.56 7.58
N ARG A 138 11.63 16.87 7.64
CA ARG A 138 10.26 17.38 7.57
C ARG A 138 9.91 17.67 6.12
N PHE A 139 8.75 17.24 5.65
CA PHE A 139 8.33 17.44 4.27
C PHE A 139 8.39 18.91 3.85
N LEU A 140 7.93 19.83 4.69
CA LEU A 140 7.97 21.27 4.40
C LEU A 140 9.38 21.77 4.06
N THR A 141 10.40 21.34 4.82
CA THR A 141 11.79 21.71 4.55
C THR A 141 12.33 21.08 3.28
N CYS A 142 11.89 19.87 2.96
CA CYS A 142 12.24 19.19 1.70
C CYS A 142 11.63 19.92 0.50
N TRP A 143 10.37 20.31 0.63
CA TRP A 143 9.66 21.06 -0.43
C TRP A 143 10.27 22.45 -0.65
N LEU A 144 10.50 23.24 0.43
CA LEU A 144 11.11 24.56 0.34
C LEU A 144 12.50 24.56 -0.33
N ARG A 145 13.20 23.42 -0.27
CA ARG A 145 14.49 23.20 -0.93
C ARG A 145 14.37 22.54 -2.31
N ALA A 146 13.16 22.52 -2.90
CA ALA A 146 12.84 21.87 -4.18
C ALA A 146 13.27 20.37 -4.23
N ARG A 147 13.29 19.67 -3.09
CA ARG A 147 13.66 18.25 -2.97
C ARG A 147 12.48 17.30 -3.01
N ALA A 148 11.27 17.84 -3.06
CA ALA A 148 10.02 17.09 -3.17
C ALA A 148 8.98 17.86 -3.98
N SER A 149 8.08 17.16 -4.64
CA SER A 149 6.98 17.73 -5.42
C SER A 149 5.62 17.49 -4.76
N GLY A 150 4.65 18.37 -5.08
CA GLY A 150 3.27 18.21 -4.62
C GLY A 150 3.04 18.69 -3.18
N LEU A 151 3.18 20.00 -2.93
CA LEU A 151 2.97 20.62 -1.61
C LEU A 151 1.70 20.12 -0.91
N PHE A 152 0.56 20.19 -1.58
CA PHE A 152 -0.73 19.77 -1.04
C PHE A 152 -0.85 18.25 -0.80
N LYS A 153 0.04 17.46 -1.41
CA LYS A 153 0.05 16.00 -1.27
C LYS A 153 0.94 15.52 -0.13
N GLY A 154 1.91 16.31 0.31
CA GLY A 154 2.94 15.92 1.28
C GLY A 154 2.89 16.63 2.61
N ILE A 155 2.02 17.62 2.80
CA ILE A 155 1.85 18.33 4.07
C ILE A 155 0.62 17.80 4.81
N ARG A 156 0.80 17.48 6.08
CA ARG A 156 -0.30 17.11 6.96
C ARG A 156 -0.97 18.37 7.52
N TRP A 157 -2.29 18.46 7.30
CA TRP A 157 -3.11 19.57 7.75
C TRP A 157 -3.88 19.25 9.03
N PRO A 158 -4.26 20.26 9.82
CA PRO A 158 -5.10 20.07 11.00
C PRO A 158 -6.44 19.41 10.65
N TRP A 159 -7.09 19.86 9.57
CA TRP A 159 -8.34 19.34 9.04
C TRP A 159 -8.12 18.72 7.66
N PRO A 160 -8.43 17.41 7.46
CA PRO A 160 -8.34 16.81 6.14
C PRO A 160 -9.42 17.34 5.20
N ILE A 161 -9.10 17.40 3.92
CA ILE A 161 -10.11 17.52 2.88
C ILE A 161 -10.40 16.10 2.40
N VAL A 162 -11.65 15.68 2.51
CA VAL A 162 -12.09 14.33 2.13
C VAL A 162 -13.15 14.43 1.05
N TYR A 163 -12.83 13.92 -0.13
CA TYR A 163 -13.79 13.73 -1.20
C TYR A 163 -14.33 12.30 -1.14
N ARG A 164 -15.65 12.14 -1.23
CA ARG A 164 -16.28 10.83 -1.40
C ARG A 164 -16.68 10.69 -2.86
N ASP A 165 -16.08 9.74 -3.54
CA ASP A 165 -16.30 9.54 -4.98
C ASP A 165 -16.26 8.06 -5.38
N GLN A 166 -16.61 7.80 -6.64
CA GLN A 166 -16.44 6.52 -7.31
C GLN A 166 -15.64 6.71 -8.62
N THR A 167 -14.73 7.67 -8.62
CA THR A 167 -13.94 7.99 -9.79
C THR A 167 -12.82 6.97 -9.97
N GLN A 168 -12.72 6.40 -11.16
CA GLN A 168 -11.66 5.43 -11.51
C GLN A 168 -10.26 6.05 -11.53
N ARG A 169 -10.18 7.37 -11.77
CA ARG A 169 -8.90 8.09 -11.82
C ARG A 169 -8.23 8.16 -10.45
N GLY A 170 -6.92 7.90 -10.44
CA GLY A 170 -6.07 8.09 -9.26
C GLY A 170 -6.21 7.01 -8.19
N ILE A 171 -6.73 5.84 -8.53
CA ILE A 171 -6.61 4.65 -7.71
C ILE A 171 -5.15 4.21 -7.78
N VAL A 172 -4.50 4.04 -6.63
CA VAL A 172 -3.10 3.62 -6.53
C VAL A 172 -2.89 2.75 -5.29
N GLY A 173 -2.33 1.56 -5.45
CA GLY A 173 -2.15 0.57 -4.39
C GLY A 173 -1.18 0.96 -3.29
N CYS A 174 -0.31 1.93 -3.55
CA CYS A 174 0.76 2.33 -2.62
C CYS A 174 0.30 2.99 -1.30
N ASN A 175 -0.98 3.29 -1.15
CA ASN A 175 -1.56 3.95 0.02
C ASN A 175 -3.08 3.80 0.04
N MET A 176 -3.54 2.59 0.32
CA MET A 176 -4.96 2.23 0.41
C MET A 176 -5.29 1.68 1.79
N GLY A 177 -6.43 2.10 2.34
CA GLY A 177 -6.99 1.50 3.55
C GLY A 177 -8.36 0.90 3.24
N VAL A 178 -8.56 -0.38 3.55
CA VAL A 178 -9.77 -1.14 3.22
C VAL A 178 -10.16 -2.04 4.39
N TRP A 179 -11.45 -2.18 4.66
CA TRP A 179 -11.93 -3.14 5.63
C TRP A 179 -11.61 -4.56 5.17
N ARG A 180 -11.09 -5.38 6.09
CA ARG A 180 -10.71 -6.76 5.78
C ARG A 180 -11.90 -7.58 5.24
N GLU A 181 -13.08 -7.36 5.79
CA GLU A 181 -14.32 -8.00 5.30
C GLU A 181 -14.64 -7.66 3.84
N ASP A 182 -14.45 -6.38 3.43
CA ASP A 182 -14.68 -5.97 2.05
C ASP A 182 -13.68 -6.63 1.09
N LEU A 183 -12.40 -6.76 1.50
CA LEU A 183 -11.40 -7.51 0.72
C LEU A 183 -11.77 -8.99 0.55
N ILE A 184 -12.33 -9.61 1.59
CA ILE A 184 -12.82 -11.00 1.52
C ILE A 184 -14.01 -11.12 0.56
N LEU A 185 -14.96 -10.17 0.64
CA LEU A 185 -16.15 -10.15 -0.22
C LEU A 185 -15.78 -10.04 -1.70
N ILE A 186 -14.81 -9.20 -2.06
CA ILE A 186 -14.35 -9.04 -3.44
C ILE A 186 -13.32 -10.09 -3.89
N ASN A 187 -12.92 -11.02 -2.99
CA ASN A 187 -11.90 -12.05 -3.21
C ASN A 187 -10.46 -11.52 -3.35
N GLY A 188 -10.14 -10.38 -2.71
CA GLY A 188 -8.80 -9.80 -2.75
C GLY A 188 -8.39 -9.23 -4.09
N PHE A 189 -7.10 -9.26 -4.39
CA PHE A 189 -6.57 -8.93 -5.71
C PHE A 189 -6.88 -10.05 -6.71
N ASP A 190 -7.10 -9.68 -7.96
CA ASP A 190 -7.23 -10.64 -9.05
C ASP A 190 -5.81 -11.10 -9.47
N GLU A 191 -5.53 -12.39 -9.29
CA GLU A 191 -4.21 -12.99 -9.52
C GLU A 191 -3.90 -13.20 -11.01
N GLU A 192 -4.86 -12.95 -11.88
CA GLU A 192 -4.63 -12.93 -13.34
C GLU A 192 -3.84 -11.69 -13.78
N TYR A 193 -3.72 -10.65 -12.90
CA TYR A 193 -2.86 -9.51 -13.18
C TYR A 193 -1.40 -9.89 -12.96
N GLU A 194 -0.70 -10.14 -14.05
CA GLU A 194 0.74 -10.36 -14.11
C GLU A 194 1.45 -9.09 -14.59
N GLY A 195 2.70 -8.92 -14.17
CA GLY A 195 3.46 -7.72 -14.50
C GLY A 195 2.94 -6.47 -13.78
N TRP A 196 3.42 -5.32 -14.23
CA TRP A 196 3.11 -4.05 -13.58
C TRP A 196 1.84 -3.42 -14.15
N GLY A 197 0.91 -3.06 -13.26
CA GLY A 197 -0.10 -2.04 -13.48
C GLY A 197 -1.53 -2.56 -13.56
N LEU A 198 -2.44 -1.71 -13.07
CA LEU A 198 -3.89 -1.83 -13.08
C LEU A 198 -4.51 -2.84 -12.10
N GLU A 199 -3.72 -3.62 -11.37
CA GLU A 199 -4.20 -4.52 -10.31
C GLU A 199 -4.92 -3.76 -9.18
N ASP A 200 -4.40 -2.58 -8.86
CA ASP A 200 -4.99 -1.66 -7.87
C ASP A 200 -6.26 -0.97 -8.40
N SER A 201 -6.27 -0.63 -9.68
CA SER A 201 -7.44 -0.05 -10.34
C SER A 201 -8.59 -1.05 -10.41
N ASP A 202 -8.30 -2.33 -10.71
CA ASP A 202 -9.29 -3.40 -10.68
C ASP A 202 -9.87 -3.60 -9.27
N LEU A 203 -8.99 -3.71 -8.25
CA LEU A 203 -9.41 -3.82 -6.85
C LEU A 203 -10.37 -2.70 -6.45
N GLY A 204 -9.99 -1.44 -6.76
CA GLY A 204 -10.80 -0.27 -6.44
C GLY A 204 -12.15 -0.25 -7.17
N ASN A 205 -12.19 -0.69 -8.44
CA ASN A 205 -13.45 -0.78 -9.18
C ASN A 205 -14.36 -1.88 -8.63
N ARG A 206 -13.82 -3.03 -8.22
CA ARG A 206 -14.61 -4.08 -7.56
C ARG A 206 -15.14 -3.62 -6.19
N LEU A 207 -14.41 -2.78 -5.45
CA LEU A 207 -14.94 -2.11 -4.25
C LEU A 207 -16.08 -1.15 -4.59
N TYR A 208 -16.00 -0.40 -5.68
CA TYR A 208 -17.13 0.43 -6.14
C TYR A 208 -18.35 -0.41 -6.51
N ASN A 209 -18.15 -1.51 -7.23
CA ASN A 209 -19.23 -2.43 -7.59
C ASN A 209 -19.88 -3.09 -6.35
N LEU A 210 -19.11 -3.29 -5.26
CA LEU A 210 -19.62 -3.72 -3.95
C LEU A 210 -20.41 -2.62 -3.22
N GLY A 211 -20.46 -1.41 -3.77
CA GLY A 211 -21.11 -0.26 -3.12
C GLY A 211 -20.23 0.41 -2.06
N ARG A 212 -18.91 0.31 -2.17
CA ARG A 212 -17.93 0.95 -1.28
C ARG A 212 -17.28 2.14 -1.99
N PRO A 213 -17.81 3.37 -1.85
CA PRO A 213 -17.16 4.56 -2.40
C PRO A 213 -15.84 4.86 -1.71
N ARG A 214 -14.98 5.58 -2.44
CA ARG A 214 -13.66 6.00 -1.97
C ARG A 214 -13.75 7.26 -1.12
N LYS A 215 -13.02 7.31 -0.02
CA LYS A 215 -12.58 8.53 0.62
C LYS A 215 -11.22 8.93 0.06
N PHE A 216 -11.19 9.91 -0.82
CA PHE A 216 -9.96 10.47 -1.36
C PHE A 216 -9.48 11.62 -0.49
N VAL A 217 -8.28 11.49 0.13
CA VAL A 217 -7.91 12.30 1.27
C VAL A 217 -6.71 13.18 0.98
N TYR A 218 -6.81 14.48 1.32
CA TYR A 218 -5.70 15.41 1.37
C TYR A 218 -5.39 15.82 2.81
N GLY A 219 -4.11 16.01 3.11
CA GLY A 219 -3.65 16.47 4.42
C GLY A 219 -3.62 15.42 5.52
N ARG A 220 -3.95 14.16 5.20
CA ARG A 220 -3.83 12.98 6.07
C ARG A 220 -3.39 11.78 5.27
N ALA A 221 -3.03 10.69 5.95
CA ALA A 221 -2.61 9.43 5.34
C ALA A 221 -1.57 9.67 4.23
N ILE A 222 -0.45 10.32 4.57
CA ILE A 222 0.55 10.76 3.61
C ILE A 222 1.71 9.79 3.56
N VAL A 223 2.20 9.53 2.35
CA VAL A 223 3.46 8.84 2.12
C VAL A 223 4.40 9.65 1.23
N HIS A 224 5.70 9.46 1.41
CA HIS A 224 6.77 10.04 0.60
C HIS A 224 7.37 8.97 -0.29
N HIS A 225 7.08 9.05 -1.58
CA HIS A 225 7.54 8.08 -2.56
C HIS A 225 9.00 8.37 -2.92
N LEU A 226 9.86 7.40 -2.70
CA LEU A 226 11.26 7.45 -3.09
C LEU A 226 11.38 7.34 -4.62
N ASN A 227 12.25 8.14 -5.21
CA ASN A 227 12.48 8.09 -6.65
C ASN A 227 13.18 6.78 -7.04
N HIS A 228 12.75 6.22 -8.13
CA HIS A 228 13.34 5.03 -8.74
C HIS A 228 13.03 4.94 -10.23
N ARG A 229 13.75 4.10 -10.95
CA ARG A 229 13.42 3.76 -12.34
C ARG A 229 12.09 3.01 -12.39
N GLU A 230 11.31 3.32 -13.41
CA GLU A 230 10.02 2.65 -13.64
C GLU A 230 10.25 1.17 -13.99
N THR A 231 9.29 0.34 -13.58
CA THR A 231 9.24 -1.09 -13.91
C THR A 231 8.82 -1.27 -15.38
N SER A 232 9.19 -2.38 -15.99
CA SER A 232 8.75 -2.74 -17.35
C SER A 232 7.23 -2.74 -17.46
N ARG A 233 6.71 -2.26 -18.58
CA ARG A 233 5.26 -2.15 -18.88
C ARG A 233 4.80 -3.16 -19.94
N THR A 234 5.49 -4.27 -20.10
CA THR A 234 5.21 -5.27 -21.15
C THR A 234 3.80 -5.82 -21.08
N GLU A 235 3.27 -6.08 -19.86
CA GLU A 235 1.95 -6.69 -19.65
C GLU A 235 0.80 -5.67 -19.56
N LEU A 236 1.10 -4.37 -19.70
CA LEU A 236 0.11 -3.31 -19.48
C LEU A 236 -1.10 -3.41 -20.43
N SER A 237 -0.93 -3.88 -21.66
CA SER A 237 -2.02 -4.06 -22.61
C SER A 237 -2.99 -5.15 -22.15
N ALA A 238 -2.49 -6.33 -21.76
CA ALA A 238 -3.32 -7.43 -21.28
C ALA A 238 -4.03 -7.06 -19.97
N ASN A 239 -3.36 -6.34 -19.07
CA ASN A 239 -3.96 -5.83 -17.84
C ASN A 239 -5.04 -4.76 -18.11
N HIS A 240 -4.88 -3.97 -19.17
CA HIS A 240 -5.93 -3.02 -19.60
C HIS A 240 -7.20 -3.74 -20.05
N ASP A 241 -7.06 -4.82 -20.83
CA ASP A 241 -8.19 -5.60 -21.31
C ASP A 241 -8.94 -6.27 -20.14
N ARG A 242 -8.20 -6.76 -19.12
CA ARG A 242 -8.78 -7.31 -17.89
C ARG A 242 -9.56 -6.25 -17.10
N LEU A 243 -8.98 -5.05 -16.94
CA LEU A 243 -9.68 -3.95 -16.28
C LEU A 243 -10.95 -3.56 -17.03
N GLN A 244 -10.88 -3.47 -18.35
CA GLN A 244 -12.04 -3.14 -19.18
C GLN A 244 -13.16 -4.17 -18.98
N ALA A 245 -12.85 -5.47 -18.95
CA ALA A 245 -13.82 -6.53 -18.66
C ALA A 245 -14.45 -6.39 -17.26
N THR A 246 -13.69 -5.97 -16.25
CA THR A 246 -14.23 -5.68 -14.91
C THR A 246 -15.21 -4.51 -14.94
N LEU A 247 -14.88 -3.44 -15.68
CA LEU A 247 -15.73 -2.26 -15.82
C LEU A 247 -17.04 -2.56 -16.54
N GLU A 248 -16.98 -3.32 -17.64
CA GLU A 248 -18.14 -3.68 -18.45
C GLU A 248 -19.08 -4.66 -17.75
N SER A 249 -18.52 -5.65 -17.05
CA SER A 249 -19.34 -6.66 -16.35
C SER A 249 -19.92 -6.16 -15.03
N GLY A 250 -19.36 -5.12 -14.42
CA GLY A 250 -19.73 -4.69 -13.07
C GLY A 250 -19.45 -5.75 -12.00
N ARG A 251 -18.56 -6.71 -12.26
CA ARG A 251 -18.25 -7.80 -11.32
C ARG A 251 -17.73 -7.25 -10.00
N VAL A 252 -18.22 -7.82 -8.91
CA VAL A 252 -17.76 -7.52 -7.54
C VAL A 252 -16.57 -8.41 -7.17
N ARG A 253 -16.64 -9.69 -7.54
CA ARG A 253 -15.69 -10.73 -7.11
C ARG A 253 -14.84 -11.21 -8.28
N CYS A 254 -13.50 -11.26 -8.12
CA CYS A 254 -12.63 -11.91 -9.09
C CYS A 254 -12.70 -13.44 -8.96
N GLN A 255 -12.33 -14.16 -10.03
CA GLN A 255 -12.32 -15.62 -10.03
C GLN A 255 -11.09 -16.18 -9.33
N SER A 256 -9.91 -15.64 -9.63
CA SER A 256 -8.63 -16.01 -9.03
C SER A 256 -8.23 -14.97 -7.98
N GLY A 257 -8.14 -15.36 -6.71
CA GLY A 257 -7.82 -14.45 -5.62
C GLY A 257 -7.75 -15.17 -4.28
N LEU A 258 -8.16 -14.56 -3.17
CA LEU A 258 -8.05 -15.12 -1.80
C LEU A 258 -8.56 -16.57 -1.69
N SER A 259 -9.62 -16.93 -2.42
CA SER A 259 -10.21 -18.27 -2.36
C SER A 259 -9.32 -19.37 -2.98
N THR A 260 -8.27 -19.00 -3.73
CA THR A 260 -7.30 -19.97 -4.28
C THR A 260 -6.25 -20.36 -3.23
N HIS A 261 -6.09 -19.56 -2.17
CA HIS A 261 -5.22 -19.84 -1.07
C HIS A 261 -5.99 -20.59 0.02
N GLN A 262 -5.62 -21.84 0.30
CA GLN A 262 -6.24 -22.58 1.40
C GLN A 262 -5.80 -21.95 2.74
N PRO A 263 -6.69 -21.87 3.74
CA PRO A 263 -6.27 -21.44 5.07
C PRO A 263 -5.18 -22.39 5.57
N ILE A 264 -4.06 -21.83 6.04
CA ILE A 264 -3.04 -22.59 6.73
C ILE A 264 -3.70 -23.12 8.00
N SER A 265 -3.94 -24.44 8.03
CA SER A 265 -4.53 -25.19 9.14
C SER A 265 -3.66 -25.10 10.42
#